data_6b18f74d6f69738098bf0b44c4d122f0
#
_entry.id   6b18f74d6f69738098bf0b44c4d122f0
#
_cell.length_a   1.000
_cell.length_b   1.000
_cell.length_c   1.000
_cell.angle_alpha   90.00
_cell.angle_beta   90.00
_cell.angle_gamma   90.00
#
_symmetry.space_group_name_H-M   'P 1'
#
loop_
_entity.id
_entity.type
_entity.pdbx_description
1 polymer ?
#
loop_
_entity_poly.entity_id
_entity_poly.type
_entity_poly.pdbx_seq_one_letter_code
_entity_poly.pdbx_strand_id
1 'polypeptide(L)'
;NFTNQPNVIQFTGAEFTGPLHFMQFWLDMIAEWERSHSEIRTPHSALRNPLVALSATKDVQDAILADPKRGAIVDVIDFRYWWRTDRGELAPPGGKNLAPRQFERQWRGGRPNDVNLASMAAEYRTLFPSKPAICDFDAVGWAWVCAGGSMPRLPKTTDAKLLAAIPRMSPWAEASQNGRWLLREAGKQILVYGSGELDLSSEMGSFRQNIVNQRTGEVTAGEVVKAGNRITLPSATVVWLTKE
;
A
#
# COMPACT_ATOMS: atom_id res chain seq x y z
N ASN A 1 18.39 -21.44 1.42
CA ASN A 1 18.44 -20.67 2.66
C ASN A 1 18.71 -19.20 2.34
N PHE A 2 17.75 -18.31 2.64
CA PHE A 2 17.82 -16.88 2.32
C PHE A 2 18.06 -16.02 3.58
N THR A 3 18.58 -16.61 4.64
CA THR A 3 18.69 -16.00 5.99
C THR A 3 19.48 -14.68 5.99
N ASN A 4 20.40 -14.49 5.04
CA ASN A 4 21.24 -13.27 4.94
C ASN A 4 20.92 -12.43 3.70
N GLN A 5 19.73 -12.57 3.12
CA GLN A 5 19.32 -11.85 1.93
C GLN A 5 18.30 -10.75 2.29
N PRO A 6 18.72 -9.49 2.44
CA PRO A 6 17.85 -8.40 2.91
C PRO A 6 16.77 -8.00 1.88
N ASN A 7 16.89 -8.46 0.65
CA ASN A 7 15.98 -8.17 -0.46
C ASN A 7 14.96 -9.28 -0.73
N VAL A 8 14.83 -10.25 0.16
CA VAL A 8 13.86 -11.35 0.03
C VAL A 8 12.65 -11.10 0.91
N ILE A 9 11.46 -11.24 0.32
CA ILE A 9 10.18 -11.28 1.03
C ILE A 9 9.64 -12.70 0.90
N GLN A 10 9.36 -13.33 2.04
CA GLN A 10 8.78 -14.67 2.10
C GLN A 10 7.26 -14.58 2.18
N PHE A 11 6.57 -15.14 1.20
CA PHE A 11 5.12 -15.20 1.17
C PHE A 11 4.60 -16.42 1.92
N THR A 12 3.54 -16.25 2.71
CA THR A 12 2.89 -17.34 3.46
C THR A 12 2.07 -18.27 2.56
N GLY A 13 1.79 -17.86 1.33
CA GLY A 13 1.08 -18.67 0.34
C GLY A 13 1.41 -18.22 -1.07
N ALA A 14 1.52 -19.19 -1.97
CA ALA A 14 1.59 -18.98 -3.40
C ALA A 14 0.62 -19.95 -4.06
N GLU A 15 -0.38 -19.44 -4.79
CA GLU A 15 -1.45 -20.21 -5.44
C GLU A 15 -2.32 -21.10 -4.51
N PHE A 16 -2.16 -20.94 -3.21
CA PHE A 16 -2.92 -21.65 -2.21
C PHE A 16 -3.37 -20.71 -1.09
N THR A 17 -4.67 -20.53 -0.99
CA THR A 17 -5.32 -19.76 0.08
C THR A 17 -5.84 -20.74 1.15
N GLY A 18 -4.93 -21.32 1.92
CA GLY A 18 -5.27 -22.30 2.95
C GLY A 18 -6.25 -21.75 4.00
N PRO A 19 -6.93 -22.63 4.74
CA PRO A 19 -7.80 -22.22 5.83
C PRO A 19 -7.00 -21.54 6.95
N LEU A 20 -7.69 -20.81 7.82
CA LEU A 20 -7.07 -20.03 8.89
C LEU A 20 -6.03 -20.82 9.71
N HIS A 21 -6.36 -22.06 10.12
CA HIS A 21 -5.45 -22.88 10.91
C HIS A 21 -4.15 -23.25 10.17
N PHE A 22 -4.18 -23.32 8.86
CA PHE A 22 -2.97 -23.55 8.05
C PHE A 22 -2.04 -22.33 8.08
N MET A 23 -2.59 -21.11 7.95
CA MET A 23 -1.80 -19.88 8.07
C MET A 23 -1.26 -19.69 9.49
N GLN A 24 -2.06 -20.04 10.50
CA GLN A 24 -1.63 -20.04 11.91
C GLN A 24 -0.46 -20.99 12.13
N PHE A 25 -0.54 -22.22 11.62
CA PHE A 25 0.55 -23.20 11.69
C PHE A 25 1.84 -22.65 11.07
N TRP A 26 1.78 -22.12 9.85
CA TRP A 26 2.96 -21.58 9.18
C TRP A 26 3.60 -20.43 9.94
N LEU A 27 2.81 -19.49 10.45
CA LEU A 27 3.34 -18.37 11.23
C LEU A 27 3.94 -18.83 12.56
N ASP A 28 3.32 -19.80 13.22
CA ASP A 28 3.89 -20.39 14.43
C ASP A 28 5.23 -21.11 14.17
N MET A 29 5.34 -21.83 13.04
CA MET A 29 6.60 -22.45 12.60
C MET A 29 7.70 -21.43 12.28
N ILE A 30 7.35 -20.33 11.63
CA ILE A 30 8.31 -19.23 11.36
C ILE A 30 8.81 -18.66 12.69
N ALA A 31 7.90 -18.34 13.61
CA ALA A 31 8.26 -17.80 14.92
C ALA A 31 9.14 -18.74 15.75
N GLU A 32 8.89 -20.03 15.67
CA GLU A 32 9.70 -21.03 16.36
C GLU A 32 11.09 -21.16 15.74
N TRP A 33 11.16 -21.19 14.41
CA TRP A 33 12.42 -21.21 13.69
C TRP A 33 13.29 -20.01 14.02
N GLU A 34 12.70 -18.81 14.02
CA GLU A 34 13.42 -17.57 14.36
C GLU A 34 13.93 -17.55 15.79
N ARG A 35 13.16 -18.09 16.73
CA ARG A 35 13.56 -18.18 18.14
C ARG A 35 14.74 -19.12 18.31
N SER A 36 14.71 -20.27 17.62
CA SER A 36 15.80 -21.28 17.69
C SER A 36 17.07 -20.84 16.95
N HIS A 37 16.98 -19.83 16.05
CA HIS A 37 18.09 -19.33 15.27
C HIS A 37 18.39 -17.85 15.55
N SER A 38 18.04 -17.36 16.72
CA SER A 38 18.23 -15.95 17.13
C SER A 38 19.68 -15.48 17.09
N GLU A 39 20.65 -16.38 17.21
CA GLU A 39 22.08 -16.09 17.12
C GLU A 39 22.55 -15.71 15.71
N ILE A 40 21.73 -15.99 14.67
CA ILE A 40 22.06 -15.66 13.27
C ILE A 40 21.69 -14.21 12.92
N ARG A 41 21.01 -13.51 13.81
CA ARG A 41 20.63 -12.11 13.60
C ARG A 41 21.84 -11.20 13.64
N THR A 42 22.07 -10.48 12.56
CA THR A 42 23.03 -9.38 12.58
C THR A 42 22.49 -8.27 13.50
N PRO A 43 23.28 -7.76 14.47
CA PRO A 43 22.84 -6.77 15.47
C PRO A 43 22.35 -5.43 14.90
N HIS A 44 22.51 -5.22 13.59
CA HIS A 44 22.26 -3.92 12.93
C HIS A 44 20.99 -3.87 12.08
N SER A 45 20.21 -4.95 11.97
CA SER A 45 18.94 -4.92 11.25
C SER A 45 17.77 -4.78 12.21
N ALA A 46 17.12 -3.63 12.20
CA ALA A 46 15.85 -3.40 12.91
C ALA A 46 14.70 -4.20 12.27
N LEU A 47 14.91 -4.74 11.07
CA LEU A 47 13.94 -5.53 10.33
C LEU A 47 14.27 -7.01 10.40
N ARG A 48 13.23 -7.84 10.41
CA ARG A 48 13.33 -9.28 10.23
C ARG A 48 13.92 -9.62 8.86
N ASN A 49 14.74 -10.64 8.80
CA ASN A 49 15.30 -11.09 7.53
C ASN A 49 15.16 -12.62 7.41
N PRO A 50 14.41 -13.14 6.44
CA PRO A 50 13.61 -12.41 5.44
C PRO A 50 12.30 -11.85 6.01
N LEU A 51 11.75 -10.81 5.35
CA LEU A 51 10.44 -10.26 5.67
C LEU A 51 9.33 -11.27 5.36
N VAL A 52 8.31 -11.33 6.19
CA VAL A 52 7.15 -12.25 6.03
C VAL A 52 5.95 -11.47 5.49
N ALA A 53 5.50 -11.83 4.29
CA ALA A 53 4.29 -11.28 3.68
C ALA A 53 3.10 -12.22 3.86
N LEU A 54 2.01 -11.71 4.42
CA LEU A 54 0.76 -12.43 4.57
C LEU A 54 -0.06 -12.33 3.28
N SER A 55 -0.07 -13.43 2.52
CA SER A 55 -0.86 -13.62 1.31
C SER A 55 -2.02 -14.56 1.58
N ALA A 56 -3.20 -14.02 1.85
CA ALA A 56 -4.39 -14.80 2.21
C ALA A 56 -5.67 -14.13 1.67
N THR A 57 -6.81 -14.80 1.74
CA THR A 57 -8.12 -14.17 1.54
C THR A 57 -8.43 -13.21 2.69
N LYS A 58 -9.34 -12.26 2.47
CA LYS A 58 -9.61 -11.17 3.43
C LYS A 58 -9.96 -11.70 4.83
N ASP A 59 -10.83 -12.70 4.91
CA ASP A 59 -11.26 -13.29 6.18
C ASP A 59 -10.10 -13.89 6.99
N VAL A 60 -9.19 -14.60 6.32
CA VAL A 60 -7.98 -15.16 6.94
C VAL A 60 -6.98 -14.06 7.27
N GLN A 61 -6.78 -13.10 6.37
CA GLN A 61 -5.87 -11.98 6.56
C GLN A 61 -6.28 -11.13 7.77
N ASP A 62 -7.56 -10.78 7.88
CA ASP A 62 -8.10 -10.00 9.00
C ASP A 62 -7.97 -10.77 10.32
N ALA A 63 -8.28 -12.07 10.33
CA ALA A 63 -8.16 -12.90 11.52
C ALA A 63 -6.71 -13.03 12.02
N ILE A 64 -5.74 -13.18 11.12
CA ILE A 64 -4.31 -13.22 11.47
C ILE A 64 -3.83 -11.86 11.98
N LEU A 65 -4.19 -10.77 11.31
CA LEU A 65 -3.75 -9.43 11.71
C LEU A 65 -4.39 -8.98 13.03
N ALA A 66 -5.58 -9.47 13.37
CA ALA A 66 -6.24 -9.25 14.65
C ALA A 66 -5.65 -10.08 15.80
N ASP A 67 -4.90 -11.15 15.51
CA ASP A 67 -4.18 -11.94 16.52
C ASP A 67 -2.87 -11.25 16.90
N PRO A 68 -2.70 -10.73 18.13
CA PRO A 68 -1.50 -9.98 18.50
C PRO A 68 -0.20 -10.77 18.34
N LYS A 69 -0.26 -12.09 18.59
CA LYS A 69 0.91 -12.98 18.50
C LYS A 69 1.32 -13.19 17.05
N ARG A 70 0.38 -13.55 16.18
CA ARG A 70 0.66 -13.88 14.78
C ARG A 70 0.74 -12.66 13.89
N GLY A 71 -0.07 -11.64 14.17
CA GLY A 71 0.02 -10.34 13.52
C GLY A 71 1.40 -9.68 13.69
N ALA A 72 2.07 -9.91 14.83
CA ALA A 72 3.44 -9.42 15.05
C ALA A 72 4.50 -10.11 14.17
N ILE A 73 4.22 -11.33 13.66
CA ILE A 73 5.12 -12.06 12.77
C ILE A 73 5.02 -11.55 11.34
N VAL A 74 3.86 -11.02 10.96
CA VAL A 74 3.62 -10.47 9.62
C VAL A 74 4.32 -9.11 9.49
N ASP A 75 5.21 -8.98 8.53
CA ASP A 75 5.89 -7.72 8.22
C ASP A 75 5.19 -6.95 7.09
N VAL A 76 4.62 -7.67 6.11
CA VAL A 76 4.05 -7.11 4.88
C VAL A 76 2.64 -7.68 4.66
N ILE A 77 1.72 -6.83 4.24
CA ILE A 77 0.36 -7.22 3.87
C ILE A 77 0.31 -7.34 2.34
N ASP A 78 -0.08 -8.52 1.82
CA ASP A 78 -0.14 -8.78 0.38
C ASP A 78 -1.59 -9.00 -0.09
N PHE A 79 -2.08 -8.12 -0.95
CA PHE A 79 -3.41 -8.21 -1.57
C PHE A 79 -3.34 -9.04 -2.86
N ARG A 80 -3.13 -10.32 -2.74
CA ARG A 80 -3.04 -11.22 -3.88
C ARG A 80 -4.31 -12.04 -4.10
N TYR A 81 -4.96 -12.45 -3.03
CA TYR A 81 -6.05 -13.42 -3.08
C TYR A 81 -7.42 -12.84 -2.75
N TRP A 82 -7.51 -11.54 -2.62
CA TRP A 82 -8.78 -10.84 -2.54
C TRP A 82 -8.63 -9.41 -3.05
N TRP A 83 -9.76 -8.84 -3.49
CA TRP A 83 -9.82 -7.44 -3.93
C TRP A 83 -11.23 -6.90 -3.83
N ARG A 84 -11.38 -5.59 -4.01
CA ARG A 84 -12.67 -4.96 -4.29
C ARG A 84 -12.85 -4.86 -5.80
N THR A 85 -13.99 -5.33 -6.31
CA THR A 85 -14.33 -5.22 -7.73
C THR A 85 -14.60 -3.76 -8.10
N ASP A 86 -14.77 -3.48 -9.39
CA ASP A 86 -15.23 -2.19 -9.92
C ASP A 86 -16.59 -1.73 -9.34
N ARG A 87 -17.39 -2.67 -8.82
CA ARG A 87 -18.65 -2.40 -8.10
C ARG A 87 -18.48 -2.26 -6.58
N GLY A 88 -17.25 -2.36 -6.08
CA GLY A 88 -16.94 -2.30 -4.64
C GLY A 88 -17.24 -3.59 -3.86
N GLU A 89 -17.68 -4.66 -4.54
CA GLU A 89 -17.91 -5.96 -3.93
C GLU A 89 -16.59 -6.67 -3.59
N LEU A 90 -16.60 -7.52 -2.57
CA LEU A 90 -15.43 -8.34 -2.26
C LEU A 90 -15.32 -9.53 -3.21
N ALA A 91 -14.11 -9.76 -3.67
CA ALA A 91 -13.71 -10.90 -4.48
C ALA A 91 -12.53 -11.65 -3.82
N PRO A 92 -12.61 -12.93 -3.58
CA PRO A 92 -13.80 -13.81 -3.75
C PRO A 92 -15.01 -13.31 -2.94
N PRO A 93 -16.24 -13.82 -3.24
CA PRO A 93 -17.44 -13.37 -2.57
C PRO A 93 -17.34 -13.36 -1.05
N GLY A 94 -17.67 -12.20 -0.44
CA GLY A 94 -17.53 -11.98 0.99
C GLY A 94 -16.08 -11.97 1.51
N GLY A 95 -15.08 -11.95 0.63
CA GLY A 95 -13.66 -12.02 1.01
C GLY A 95 -13.26 -13.36 1.61
N LYS A 96 -14.06 -14.40 1.44
CA LYS A 96 -13.88 -15.70 2.10
C LYS A 96 -12.96 -16.61 1.35
N ASN A 97 -12.22 -17.41 2.11
CA ASN A 97 -11.49 -18.54 1.55
C ASN A 97 -12.47 -19.57 0.99
N LEU A 98 -12.53 -19.63 -0.34
CA LEU A 98 -13.37 -20.57 -1.05
C LEU A 98 -12.58 -21.84 -1.33
N ALA A 99 -12.62 -22.77 -0.40
CA ALA A 99 -12.33 -24.15 -0.70
C ALA A 99 -13.65 -24.85 -1.08
N PRO A 100 -13.76 -25.46 -2.28
CA PRO A 100 -12.68 -25.82 -3.18
C PRO A 100 -12.33 -24.77 -4.24
N ARG A 101 -11.12 -24.79 -4.73
CA ARG A 101 -10.59 -23.98 -5.87
C ARG A 101 -11.48 -23.92 -7.10
N GLN A 102 -12.32 -24.91 -7.30
CA GLN A 102 -13.25 -24.99 -8.43
C GLN A 102 -14.25 -23.83 -8.43
N PHE A 103 -14.61 -23.30 -7.27
CA PHE A 103 -15.54 -22.18 -7.15
C PHE A 103 -14.89 -20.88 -7.63
N GLU A 104 -13.62 -20.65 -7.30
CA GLU A 104 -12.87 -19.47 -7.76
C GLU A 104 -12.73 -19.43 -9.29
N ARG A 105 -12.57 -20.60 -9.94
CA ARG A 105 -12.49 -20.69 -11.40
C ARG A 105 -13.80 -20.36 -12.10
N GLN A 106 -14.92 -20.55 -11.45
CA GLN A 106 -16.26 -20.25 -11.98
C GLN A 106 -16.69 -18.82 -11.70
N TRP A 107 -16.08 -18.20 -10.69
CA TRP A 107 -16.43 -16.84 -10.31
C TRP A 107 -15.89 -15.82 -11.33
N ARG A 108 -16.80 -15.06 -11.94
CA ARG A 108 -16.56 -14.07 -12.99
C ARG A 108 -16.62 -12.63 -12.48
N GLY A 109 -16.29 -12.39 -11.22
CA GLY A 109 -16.25 -11.06 -10.64
C GLY A 109 -15.33 -10.11 -11.41
N GLY A 110 -15.68 -8.83 -11.41
CA GLY A 110 -14.88 -7.77 -12.04
C GLY A 110 -13.47 -7.70 -11.47
N ARG A 111 -12.53 -7.22 -12.28
CA ARG A 111 -11.16 -6.93 -11.80
C ARG A 111 -11.16 -5.66 -10.96
N PRO A 112 -10.19 -5.49 -10.06
CA PRO A 112 -10.05 -4.23 -9.36
C PRO A 112 -9.61 -3.13 -10.34
N ASN A 113 -10.08 -1.92 -10.09
CA ASN A 113 -9.52 -0.71 -10.69
C ASN A 113 -8.53 -0.05 -9.72
N ASP A 114 -7.81 0.98 -10.17
CA ASP A 114 -6.82 1.71 -9.40
C ASP A 114 -7.41 2.37 -8.13
N VAL A 115 -8.65 2.89 -8.22
CA VAL A 115 -9.37 3.50 -7.10
C VAL A 115 -9.68 2.47 -6.01
N ASN A 116 -10.15 1.30 -6.40
CA ASN A 116 -10.52 0.24 -5.45
C ASN A 116 -9.27 -0.35 -4.77
N LEU A 117 -8.18 -0.55 -5.51
CA LEU A 117 -6.91 -0.97 -4.91
C LEU A 117 -6.37 0.08 -3.95
N ALA A 118 -6.43 1.35 -4.32
CA ALA A 118 -6.03 2.44 -3.44
C ALA A 118 -6.85 2.49 -2.15
N SER A 119 -8.17 2.26 -2.22
CA SER A 119 -9.01 2.19 -1.03
C SER A 119 -8.63 1.05 -0.09
N MET A 120 -8.21 -0.12 -0.63
CA MET A 120 -7.69 -1.23 0.17
C MET A 120 -6.37 -0.86 0.86
N ALA A 121 -5.45 -0.22 0.13
CA ALA A 121 -4.20 0.27 0.74
C ALA A 121 -4.49 1.26 1.87
N ALA A 122 -5.35 2.25 1.66
CA ALA A 122 -5.71 3.25 2.65
C ALA A 122 -6.35 2.61 3.90
N GLU A 123 -7.28 1.66 3.74
CA GLU A 123 -7.91 0.89 4.82
C GLU A 123 -6.85 0.23 5.71
N TYR A 124 -5.97 -0.58 5.10
CA TYR A 124 -5.00 -1.36 5.86
C TYR A 124 -3.83 -0.52 6.39
N ARG A 125 -3.44 0.54 5.69
CA ARG A 125 -2.43 1.48 6.21
C ARG A 125 -2.95 2.31 7.39
N THR A 126 -4.26 2.53 7.48
CA THR A 126 -4.88 3.15 8.66
C THR A 126 -4.93 2.17 9.83
N LEU A 127 -5.31 0.92 9.59
CA LEU A 127 -5.40 -0.11 10.64
C LEU A 127 -4.02 -0.60 11.11
N PHE A 128 -3.05 -0.69 10.19
CA PHE A 128 -1.71 -1.24 10.43
C PHE A 128 -0.63 -0.31 9.86
N PRO A 129 -0.43 0.90 10.42
CA PRO A 129 0.44 1.93 9.86
C PRO A 129 1.92 1.53 9.73
N SER A 130 2.38 0.57 10.52
CA SER A 130 3.77 0.06 10.47
C SER A 130 3.98 -1.02 9.40
N LYS A 131 2.91 -1.56 8.79
CA LYS A 131 3.02 -2.65 7.82
C LYS A 131 2.83 -2.14 6.40
N PRO A 132 3.84 -2.25 5.51
CA PRO A 132 3.68 -1.95 4.10
C PRO A 132 2.63 -2.88 3.47
N ALA A 133 1.86 -2.32 2.55
CA ALA A 133 0.89 -3.05 1.74
C ALA A 133 1.44 -3.22 0.32
N ILE A 134 1.44 -4.43 -0.21
CA ILE A 134 1.82 -4.75 -1.59
C ILE A 134 0.67 -5.43 -2.33
N CYS A 135 0.73 -5.40 -3.66
CA CYS A 135 -0.31 -5.97 -4.49
C CYS A 135 0.26 -6.42 -5.84
N ASP A 136 -0.23 -7.53 -6.36
CA ASP A 136 0.22 -8.11 -7.63
C ASP A 136 -0.63 -7.71 -8.84
N PHE A 137 -1.70 -6.93 -8.66
CA PHE A 137 -2.53 -6.45 -9.75
C PHE A 137 -1.84 -5.34 -10.56
N ASP A 138 -2.15 -5.25 -11.87
CA ASP A 138 -1.54 -4.26 -12.76
C ASP A 138 -1.91 -2.80 -12.44
N ALA A 139 -3.06 -2.57 -11.82
CA ALA A 139 -3.58 -1.24 -11.50
C ALA A 139 -2.94 -0.57 -10.28
N VAL A 140 -1.77 -1.02 -9.81
CA VAL A 140 -1.03 -0.44 -8.67
C VAL A 140 -0.20 0.78 -9.07
N GLY A 141 -0.85 1.80 -9.61
CA GLY A 141 -0.26 3.04 -10.09
C GLY A 141 -0.24 4.18 -9.07
N TRP A 142 -0.53 5.39 -9.53
CA TRP A 142 -0.49 6.63 -8.73
C TRP A 142 -1.48 6.66 -7.57
N ALA A 143 -2.72 6.21 -7.79
CA ALA A 143 -3.72 6.12 -6.72
C ALA A 143 -3.23 5.23 -5.58
N TRP A 144 -2.66 4.07 -5.93
CA TRP A 144 -2.08 3.12 -4.98
C TRP A 144 -0.97 3.75 -4.13
N VAL A 145 -0.01 4.43 -4.77
CA VAL A 145 1.08 5.13 -4.07
C VAL A 145 0.52 6.18 -3.11
N CYS A 146 -0.36 7.06 -3.61
CA CYS A 146 -0.92 8.14 -2.80
C CYS A 146 -1.76 7.63 -1.62
N ALA A 147 -2.31 6.43 -1.72
CA ALA A 147 -3.00 5.74 -0.63
C ALA A 147 -2.05 5.03 0.36
N GLY A 148 -0.74 5.09 0.15
CA GLY A 148 0.27 4.48 0.99
C GLY A 148 0.64 3.04 0.63
N GLY A 149 0.26 2.58 -0.57
CA GLY A 149 0.66 1.29 -1.10
C GLY A 149 2.14 1.26 -1.50
N SER A 150 2.78 0.13 -1.30
CA SER A 150 4.19 -0.11 -1.58
C SER A 150 4.38 -0.84 -2.92
N MET A 151 5.59 -0.80 -3.47
CA MET A 151 5.97 -1.44 -4.74
C MET A 151 5.04 -1.10 -5.92
N PRO A 152 4.77 0.19 -6.19
CA PRO A 152 3.88 0.58 -7.28
C PRO A 152 4.49 0.30 -8.64
N ARG A 153 3.64 0.14 -9.65
CA ARG A 153 4.02 0.10 -11.06
C ARG A 153 3.90 1.48 -11.68
N LEU A 154 4.87 2.33 -11.41
CA LEU A 154 4.96 3.66 -12.01
C LEU A 154 5.67 3.62 -13.38
N PRO A 155 5.44 4.62 -14.26
CA PRO A 155 6.17 4.74 -15.51
C PRO A 155 7.69 4.76 -15.30
N LYS A 156 8.44 4.09 -16.17
CA LYS A 156 9.92 4.05 -16.08
C LYS A 156 10.58 5.42 -16.25
N THR A 157 9.87 6.34 -16.88
CA THR A 157 10.29 7.74 -17.13
C THR A 157 9.88 8.69 -16.01
N THR A 158 9.35 8.16 -14.89
CA THR A 158 8.98 8.99 -13.74
C THR A 158 10.16 9.81 -13.24
N ASP A 159 9.93 11.08 -12.96
CA ASP A 159 10.93 12.03 -12.46
C ASP A 159 11.68 11.47 -11.25
N ALA A 160 13.01 11.49 -11.30
CA ALA A 160 13.87 10.89 -10.28
C ALA A 160 13.77 11.62 -8.92
N LYS A 161 13.50 12.94 -8.91
CA LYS A 161 13.33 13.71 -7.67
C LYS A 161 12.02 13.33 -6.99
N LEU A 162 10.96 13.12 -7.78
CA LEU A 162 9.67 12.63 -7.28
C LEU A 162 9.80 11.21 -6.71
N LEU A 163 10.47 10.29 -7.43
CA LEU A 163 10.71 8.94 -6.94
C LEU A 163 11.50 8.94 -5.61
N ALA A 164 12.51 9.80 -5.49
CA ALA A 164 13.28 9.95 -4.26
C ALA A 164 12.48 10.63 -3.12
N ALA A 165 11.43 11.38 -3.46
CA ALA A 165 10.58 12.07 -2.51
C ALA A 165 9.53 11.14 -1.88
N ILE A 166 8.92 10.26 -2.67
CA ILE A 166 7.82 9.37 -2.23
C ILE A 166 8.13 8.62 -0.92
N PRO A 167 9.29 7.97 -0.71
CA PRO A 167 9.57 7.24 0.52
C PRO A 167 9.68 8.09 1.79
N ARG A 168 9.79 9.42 1.65
CA ARG A 168 9.83 10.35 2.80
C ARG A 168 8.46 10.83 3.25
N MET A 169 7.43 10.55 2.44
CA MET A 169 6.07 10.95 2.71
C MET A 169 5.29 9.81 3.38
N SER A 170 4.30 10.17 4.17
CA SER A 170 3.36 9.23 4.81
C SER A 170 1.93 9.53 4.37
N PRO A 171 1.01 8.56 4.39
CA PRO A 171 -0.40 8.80 4.11
C PRO A 171 -0.98 9.91 5.00
N TRP A 172 -1.66 10.86 4.37
CA TRP A 172 -2.37 11.91 5.08
C TRP A 172 -3.87 11.60 5.09
N ALA A 173 -4.27 10.76 6.05
CA ALA A 173 -5.61 10.17 6.11
C ALA A 173 -6.71 11.23 6.26
N GLU A 174 -6.48 12.27 7.07
CA GLU A 174 -7.47 13.32 7.37
C GLU A 174 -7.84 14.16 6.12
N ALA A 175 -6.91 14.30 5.18
CA ALA A 175 -7.14 15.01 3.94
C ALA A 175 -7.58 14.08 2.79
N SER A 176 -7.42 12.76 2.97
CA SER A 176 -7.81 11.75 1.98
C SER A 176 -9.30 11.45 2.09
N GLN A 177 -10.07 11.68 1.02
CA GLN A 177 -11.53 11.44 0.99
C GLN A 177 -12.05 11.34 -0.45
N ASN A 178 -13.18 10.65 -0.64
CA ASN A 178 -13.92 10.64 -1.90
C ASN A 178 -13.08 10.24 -3.13
N GLY A 179 -12.22 9.22 -2.99
CA GLY A 179 -11.35 8.76 -4.07
C GLY A 179 -10.13 9.65 -4.31
N ARG A 180 -9.86 10.60 -3.44
CA ARG A 180 -8.63 11.38 -3.38
C ARG A 180 -7.74 10.84 -2.27
N TRP A 181 -6.46 10.61 -2.59
CA TRP A 181 -5.46 10.13 -1.64
C TRP A 181 -4.24 11.03 -1.64
N LEU A 182 -3.64 11.18 -0.47
CA LEU A 182 -2.51 12.07 -0.26
C LEU A 182 -1.40 11.39 0.53
N LEU A 183 -0.17 11.63 0.06
CA LEU A 183 1.03 11.46 0.87
C LEU A 183 1.56 12.83 1.30
N ARG A 184 2.15 12.91 2.48
CA ARG A 184 2.66 14.18 3.04
C ARG A 184 4.00 13.97 3.75
N GLU A 185 4.94 14.84 3.49
CA GLU A 185 6.07 15.18 4.37
C GLU A 185 5.80 16.57 4.93
N ALA A 186 5.33 16.66 6.17
CA ALA A 186 4.80 17.88 6.78
C ALA A 186 5.75 19.08 6.61
N GLY A 187 5.22 20.21 6.13
CA GLY A 187 5.96 21.44 5.89
C GLY A 187 6.95 21.39 4.73
N LYS A 188 7.01 20.31 3.94
CA LYS A 188 7.95 20.18 2.82
C LYS A 188 7.28 19.84 1.51
N GLN A 189 6.43 18.82 1.47
CA GLN A 189 5.83 18.35 0.24
C GLN A 189 4.58 17.51 0.45
N ILE A 190 3.71 17.50 -0.55
CA ILE A 190 2.48 16.72 -0.58
C ILE A 190 2.31 16.15 -1.97
N LEU A 191 2.05 14.85 -2.09
CA LEU A 191 1.68 14.20 -3.33
C LEU A 191 0.19 13.85 -3.28
N VAL A 192 -0.56 14.28 -4.28
CA VAL A 192 -2.02 14.13 -4.34
C VAL A 192 -2.41 13.36 -5.60
N TYR A 193 -3.24 12.35 -5.45
CA TYR A 193 -4.03 11.75 -6.53
C TYR A 193 -5.48 12.15 -6.35
N GLY A 194 -6.10 12.69 -7.40
CA GLY A 194 -7.50 13.11 -7.42
C GLY A 194 -7.67 14.58 -7.69
N SER A 195 -8.88 15.08 -7.52
CA SER A 195 -9.28 16.46 -7.85
C SER A 195 -10.07 17.11 -6.72
N GLY A 196 -10.48 18.36 -6.93
CA GLY A 196 -11.29 19.12 -6.00
C GLY A 196 -10.47 20.03 -5.08
N GLU A 197 -11.08 20.52 -4.02
CA GLU A 197 -10.42 21.44 -3.09
C GLU A 197 -9.54 20.71 -2.08
N LEU A 198 -8.33 21.19 -1.90
CA LEU A 198 -7.39 20.75 -0.86
C LEU A 198 -7.21 21.87 0.15
N ASP A 199 -7.46 21.56 1.41
CA ASP A 199 -7.23 22.49 2.53
C ASP A 199 -5.76 22.39 2.97
N LEU A 200 -5.03 23.51 2.83
CA LEU A 200 -3.65 23.68 3.27
C LEU A 200 -3.55 24.56 4.53
N SER A 201 -4.62 24.70 5.31
CA SER A 201 -4.64 25.55 6.53
C SER A 201 -3.62 25.10 7.60
N SER A 202 -3.29 23.80 7.62
CA SER A 202 -2.28 23.24 8.52
C SER A 202 -0.84 23.38 8.03
N GLU A 203 -0.63 23.89 6.81
CA GLU A 203 0.68 24.15 6.22
C GLU A 203 1.08 25.61 6.33
N MET A 204 2.36 25.92 6.22
CA MET A 204 2.89 27.28 6.26
C MET A 204 3.81 27.57 5.06
N GLY A 205 3.78 28.83 4.59
CA GLY A 205 4.62 29.30 3.50
C GLY A 205 3.94 29.18 2.14
N SER A 206 4.70 28.88 1.13
CA SER A 206 4.21 28.73 -0.25
C SER A 206 4.65 27.39 -0.82
N PHE A 207 3.83 26.84 -1.71
CA PHE A 207 4.09 25.58 -2.39
C PHE A 207 3.98 25.75 -3.90
N ARG A 208 4.91 25.17 -4.65
CA ARG A 208 4.78 25.04 -6.10
C ARG A 208 3.91 23.83 -6.41
N GLN A 209 2.89 24.05 -7.22
CA GLN A 209 1.95 23.05 -7.67
C GLN A 209 2.47 22.38 -8.95
N ASN A 210 3.28 21.34 -8.82
CA ASN A 210 3.81 20.61 -9.97
C ASN A 210 2.80 19.58 -10.45
N ILE A 211 2.58 19.54 -11.76
CA ILE A 211 1.68 18.57 -12.40
C ILE A 211 2.48 17.36 -12.85
N VAL A 212 2.05 16.18 -12.45
CA VAL A 212 2.66 14.91 -12.83
C VAL A 212 1.84 14.25 -13.92
N ASN A 213 2.44 14.01 -15.07
CA ASN A 213 1.81 13.25 -16.14
C ASN A 213 1.68 11.77 -15.70
N GLN A 214 0.46 11.30 -15.53
CA GLN A 214 0.23 9.93 -15.02
C GLN A 214 0.79 8.83 -15.94
N ARG A 215 0.87 9.09 -17.25
CA ARG A 215 1.32 8.09 -18.24
C ARG A 215 2.85 8.05 -18.37
N THR A 216 3.52 9.19 -18.26
CA THR A 216 4.98 9.28 -18.43
C THR A 216 5.72 9.45 -17.10
N GLY A 217 5.05 9.94 -16.06
CA GLY A 217 5.66 10.30 -14.80
C GLY A 217 6.48 11.60 -14.82
N GLU A 218 6.47 12.33 -15.97
CA GLU A 218 7.15 13.61 -16.10
C GLU A 218 6.47 14.67 -15.25
N VAL A 219 7.28 15.55 -14.66
CA VAL A 219 6.85 16.63 -13.79
C VAL A 219 6.97 17.97 -14.52
N THR A 220 5.87 18.69 -14.60
CA THR A 220 5.83 20.07 -15.14
C THR A 220 5.58 21.05 -14.01
N ALA A 221 6.43 22.05 -13.88
CA ALA A 221 6.26 23.11 -12.89
C ALA A 221 4.99 23.93 -13.20
N GLY A 222 4.16 24.09 -12.17
CA GLY A 222 2.95 24.91 -12.23
C GLY A 222 3.03 26.13 -11.34
N GLU A 223 1.88 26.61 -10.92
CA GLU A 223 1.73 27.84 -10.13
C GLU A 223 2.26 27.68 -8.69
N VAL A 224 2.58 28.83 -8.10
CA VAL A 224 2.89 28.90 -6.66
C VAL A 224 1.61 29.26 -5.91
N VAL A 225 1.26 28.45 -4.94
CA VAL A 225 0.08 28.62 -4.08
C VAL A 225 0.50 28.92 -2.66
N LYS A 226 -0.23 29.79 -1.98
CA LYS A 226 -0.03 30.08 -0.55
C LYS A 226 -0.67 29.01 0.31
N ALA A 227 0.07 28.51 1.29
CA ALA A 227 -0.48 27.74 2.40
C ALA A 227 -1.41 28.61 3.29
N GLY A 228 -2.17 27.97 4.16
CA GLY A 228 -3.19 28.66 4.99
C GLY A 228 -4.53 28.85 4.29
N ASN A 229 -4.65 28.47 3.01
CA ASN A 229 -5.86 28.59 2.21
C ASN A 229 -6.25 27.25 1.58
N ARG A 230 -7.47 27.19 1.06
CA ARG A 230 -7.89 26.11 0.16
C ARG A 230 -7.36 26.39 -1.25
N ILE A 231 -6.91 25.36 -1.90
CA ILE A 231 -6.48 25.38 -3.30
C ILE A 231 -7.34 24.44 -4.13
N THR A 232 -7.57 24.79 -5.38
CA THR A 232 -8.25 23.91 -6.32
C THR A 232 -7.22 23.05 -7.04
N LEU A 233 -7.38 21.74 -6.98
CA LEU A 233 -6.57 20.79 -7.73
C LEU A 233 -7.15 20.61 -9.13
N PRO A 234 -6.31 20.51 -10.16
CA PRO A 234 -6.77 20.20 -11.52
C PRO A 234 -7.50 18.85 -11.54
N SER A 235 -8.45 18.70 -12.47
CA SER A 235 -9.20 17.44 -12.62
C SER A 235 -8.31 16.30 -13.11
N ALA A 236 -8.54 15.08 -12.57
CA ALA A 236 -7.93 13.82 -12.98
C ALA A 236 -6.39 13.84 -13.07
N THR A 237 -5.73 14.50 -12.12
CA THR A 237 -4.27 14.68 -12.16
C THR A 237 -3.60 14.10 -10.92
N VAL A 238 -2.30 13.86 -11.05
CA VAL A 238 -1.39 13.73 -9.91
C VAL A 238 -0.69 15.08 -9.73
N VAL A 239 -0.75 15.62 -8.53
CA VAL A 239 -0.14 16.90 -8.19
C VAL A 239 0.90 16.69 -7.10
N TRP A 240 2.10 17.21 -7.32
CA TRP A 240 3.16 17.22 -6.35
C TRP A 240 3.42 18.66 -5.87
N LEU A 241 2.97 18.97 -4.67
CA LEU A 241 3.22 20.25 -4.01
C LEU A 241 4.60 20.19 -3.35
N THR A 242 5.49 21.11 -3.72
CA THR A 242 6.82 21.25 -3.12
C THR A 242 6.97 22.62 -2.50
N LYS A 243 7.51 22.70 -1.30
CA LYS A 243 7.76 23.98 -0.61
C LYS A 243 8.74 24.84 -1.43
N GLU A 244 8.43 26.13 -1.56
CA GLU A 244 9.29 27.16 -2.14
C GLU A 244 10.35 27.64 -1.13
#